data_31c21e649c55d0e007779fa9acbe76dd
#
_entry.id   31c21e649c55d0e007779fa9acbe76dd
#
_cell.length_a   1.000
_cell.length_b   1.000
_cell.length_c   1.000
_cell.angle_alpha   90.00
_cell.angle_beta   90.00
_cell.angle_gamma   90.00
#
_symmetry.space_group_name_H-M   'P 1'
#
loop_
_entity.id
_entity.type
_entity.pdbx_description
1 polymer ?
#
loop_
_entity_poly.entity_id
_entity_poly.type
_entity_poly.pdbx_seq_one_letter_code
_entity_poly.pdbx_strand_id
1 'polypeptide(L)'
;EKLCYVLENTLTLGAGESRTVHYIVGAALSEDEFLRPTDESVASEFAAMEKKYALRLHDVEIETPVEHLNYLYNGWLRYATDMGSRWARVRHNGYRDMTSDTECLAAINPTLAWERMKRVLSYQYENGYAPRTIIGGNIADRNFADNTVWMTFAVHTIIRELGKPELLLEEVRFNNGSCGSVYEHIRRSVDYLYNFQGLYGLVRIWGGDWNDCVNYAGLGGKGVSVWLSIAWVRAAKMLAEIADWL
;
A
#
# COMPACT_ATOMS: atom_id res chain seq x y z
N GLU A 1 -25.67 -2.73 21.49
CA GLU A 1 -26.16 -1.35 21.27
C GLU A 1 -25.22 -0.62 20.34
N LYS A 2 -25.76 0.07 19.34
CA LYS A 2 -24.98 0.95 18.47
C LYS A 2 -25.05 2.36 19.03
N LEU A 3 -23.92 2.92 19.42
CA LEU A 3 -23.81 4.29 19.89
C LEU A 3 -23.79 5.23 18.68
N CYS A 4 -24.56 6.31 18.77
CA CYS A 4 -24.57 7.42 17.83
C CYS A 4 -24.27 8.71 18.59
N TYR A 5 -23.35 9.52 18.10
CA TYR A 5 -23.06 10.85 18.63
C TYR A 5 -23.72 11.88 17.73
N VAL A 6 -24.51 12.78 18.34
CA VAL A 6 -25.18 13.87 17.63
C VAL A 6 -24.71 15.18 18.24
N LEU A 7 -24.27 16.11 17.37
CA LEU A 7 -23.98 17.50 17.73
C LEU A 7 -25.11 18.37 17.18
N GLU A 8 -25.77 19.13 18.03
CA GLU A 8 -26.83 20.06 17.64
C GLU A 8 -26.37 21.49 17.95
N ASN A 9 -26.47 22.37 16.96
CA ASN A 9 -26.25 23.79 17.11
C ASN A 9 -27.48 24.57 16.60
N THR A 10 -28.00 25.43 17.43
CA THR A 10 -29.09 26.34 17.04
C THR A 10 -28.50 27.70 16.68
N LEU A 11 -28.75 28.16 15.44
CA LEU A 11 -28.29 29.46 14.94
C LEU A 11 -29.48 30.34 14.66
N THR A 12 -29.38 31.58 15.14
CA THR A 12 -30.35 32.63 14.78
C THR A 12 -29.65 33.61 13.85
N LEU A 13 -30.19 33.78 12.65
CA LEU A 13 -29.65 34.66 11.63
C LEU A 13 -30.61 35.82 11.36
N GLY A 14 -30.09 37.03 11.34
CA GLY A 14 -30.81 38.21 10.86
C GLY A 14 -30.85 38.26 9.31
N ALA A 15 -31.63 39.18 8.77
CA ALA A 15 -31.71 39.36 7.33
C ALA A 15 -30.34 39.78 6.76
N GLY A 16 -29.80 38.98 5.80
CA GLY A 16 -28.50 39.21 5.19
C GLY A 16 -27.30 38.75 6.04
N GLU A 17 -27.53 38.19 7.23
CA GLU A 17 -26.46 37.66 8.09
C GLU A 17 -26.06 36.24 7.65
N SER A 18 -24.76 35.94 7.69
CA SER A 18 -24.23 34.58 7.53
C SER A 18 -23.33 34.21 8.72
N ARG A 19 -23.34 32.95 9.12
CA ARG A 19 -22.44 32.41 10.14
C ARG A 19 -21.81 31.11 9.67
N THR A 20 -20.53 30.93 9.92
CA THR A 20 -19.81 29.68 9.68
C THR A 20 -19.69 28.94 10.99
N VAL A 21 -19.96 27.65 10.96
CA VAL A 21 -19.76 26.73 12.10
C VAL A 21 -18.75 25.66 11.69
N HIS A 22 -17.76 25.46 12.51
CA HIS A 22 -16.76 24.43 12.31
C HIS A 22 -17.03 23.24 13.22
N TYR A 23 -16.93 22.03 12.66
CA TYR A 23 -16.98 20.79 13.41
C TYR A 23 -15.67 20.07 13.23
N ILE A 24 -15.08 19.59 14.32
CA ILE A 24 -13.87 18.80 14.31
C ILE A 24 -14.19 17.42 14.83
N VAL A 25 -13.87 16.42 14.04
CA VAL A 25 -14.01 15.01 14.38
C VAL A 25 -12.65 14.37 14.35
N GLY A 26 -12.26 13.72 15.44
CA GLY A 26 -10.95 13.08 15.54
C GLY A 26 -10.97 11.97 16.57
N ALA A 27 -9.84 11.27 16.66
CA ALA A 27 -9.53 10.30 17.70
C ALA A 27 -8.16 10.62 18.25
N ALA A 28 -8.02 10.60 19.57
CA ALA A 28 -6.77 10.79 20.27
C ALA A 28 -6.49 9.53 21.11
N LEU A 29 -5.24 9.17 21.27
CA LEU A 29 -4.82 8.04 22.10
C LEU A 29 -4.67 8.42 23.56
N SER A 30 -4.56 9.71 23.86
CA SER A 30 -4.48 10.27 25.20
C SER A 30 -5.20 11.62 25.27
N GLU A 31 -5.47 12.09 26.48
CA GLU A 31 -6.08 13.40 26.71
C GLU A 31 -5.15 14.55 26.30
N ASP A 32 -3.84 14.35 26.40
CA ASP A 32 -2.82 15.35 26.01
C ASP A 32 -2.75 15.55 24.48
N GLU A 33 -3.16 14.54 23.70
CA GLU A 33 -3.25 14.63 22.24
C GLU A 33 -4.53 15.33 21.78
N PHE A 34 -5.45 15.63 22.71
CA PHE A 34 -6.71 16.27 22.40
C PHE A 34 -6.50 17.76 22.16
N LEU A 35 -6.44 18.13 20.89
CA LEU A 35 -6.35 19.54 20.49
C LEU A 35 -7.68 20.24 20.74
N ARG A 36 -7.61 21.41 21.40
CA ARG A 36 -8.75 22.34 21.52
C ARG A 36 -8.57 23.48 20.51
N PRO A 37 -9.04 23.29 19.27
CA PRO A 37 -8.81 24.29 18.23
C PRO A 37 -9.63 25.57 18.51
N THR A 38 -9.04 26.69 18.13
CA THR A 38 -9.72 27.98 18.03
C THR A 38 -10.19 28.20 16.58
N ASP A 39 -11.10 29.14 16.35
CA ASP A 39 -11.52 29.49 14.98
C ASP A 39 -10.34 29.90 14.10
N GLU A 40 -9.34 30.59 14.66
CA GLU A 40 -8.13 30.98 13.96
C GLU A 40 -7.27 29.75 13.59
N SER A 41 -7.14 28.78 14.51
CA SER A 41 -6.39 27.55 14.22
C SER A 41 -7.08 26.70 13.16
N VAL A 42 -8.42 26.64 13.14
CA VAL A 42 -9.19 25.93 12.12
C VAL A 42 -8.98 26.52 10.73
N ALA A 43 -9.04 27.86 10.62
CA ALA A 43 -8.80 28.54 9.34
C ALA A 43 -7.36 28.34 8.83
N SER A 44 -6.37 28.40 9.74
CA SER A 44 -4.96 28.14 9.43
C SER A 44 -4.73 26.70 8.97
N GLU A 45 -5.29 25.71 9.65
CA GLU A 45 -5.18 24.31 9.28
C GLU A 45 -5.86 24.00 7.94
N PHE A 46 -7.02 24.62 7.67
CA PHE A 46 -7.69 24.49 6.39
C PHE A 46 -6.83 25.03 5.23
N ALA A 47 -6.27 26.22 5.39
CA ALA A 47 -5.36 26.82 4.41
C ALA A 47 -4.08 25.98 4.21
N ALA A 48 -3.52 25.44 5.29
CA ALA A 48 -2.36 24.55 5.23
C ALA A 48 -2.70 23.24 4.48
N MET A 49 -3.89 22.71 4.69
CA MET A 49 -4.38 21.53 3.97
C MET A 49 -4.54 21.83 2.47
N GLU A 50 -5.18 22.94 2.09
CA GLU A 50 -5.33 23.34 0.69
C GLU A 50 -3.98 23.49 0.00
N LYS A 51 -3.04 24.17 0.63
CA LYS A 51 -1.66 24.31 0.13
C LYS A 51 -0.96 22.97 -0.04
N LYS A 52 -1.10 22.07 0.93
CA LYS A 52 -0.51 20.73 0.89
C LYS A 52 -1.06 19.90 -0.28
N TYR A 53 -2.37 19.97 -0.53
CA TYR A 53 -2.97 19.25 -1.66
C TYR A 53 -2.60 19.89 -2.99
N ALA A 54 -2.61 21.22 -3.08
CA ALA A 54 -2.15 21.93 -4.28
C ALA A 54 -0.73 21.53 -4.66
N LEU A 55 0.23 21.55 -3.73
CA LEU A 55 1.61 21.15 -3.97
C LEU A 55 1.72 19.68 -4.44
N ARG A 56 0.95 18.76 -3.86
CA ARG A 56 0.98 17.35 -4.24
C ARG A 56 0.38 17.07 -5.61
N LEU A 57 -0.57 17.89 -6.04
CA LEU A 57 -1.24 17.70 -7.32
C LEU A 57 -0.42 18.26 -8.50
N HIS A 58 0.51 19.19 -8.24
CA HIS A 58 1.23 19.92 -9.29
C HIS A 58 2.62 19.38 -9.66
N ASP A 59 3.13 18.36 -8.96
CA ASP A 59 4.48 17.82 -9.24
C ASP A 59 4.61 17.21 -10.64
N VAL A 60 3.53 16.60 -11.16
CA VAL A 60 3.43 16.09 -12.53
C VAL A 60 2.03 16.36 -13.05
N GLU A 61 1.90 17.18 -14.06
CA GLU A 61 0.62 17.46 -14.74
C GLU A 61 0.66 16.97 -16.18
N ILE A 62 -0.50 16.50 -16.63
CA ILE A 62 -0.74 16.24 -18.05
C ILE A 62 -1.67 17.32 -18.64
N GLU A 63 -1.39 17.72 -19.85
CA GLU A 63 -2.28 18.55 -20.65
C GLU A 63 -2.62 17.83 -21.95
N THR A 64 -3.89 17.50 -22.12
CA THR A 64 -4.40 16.81 -23.29
C THR A 64 -5.58 17.58 -23.88
N PRO A 65 -5.95 17.35 -25.15
CA PRO A 65 -7.16 17.92 -25.73
C PRO A 65 -8.48 17.49 -25.05
N VAL A 66 -8.43 16.50 -24.15
CA VAL A 66 -9.58 15.95 -23.44
C VAL A 66 -9.58 16.46 -22.00
N GLU A 67 -10.35 17.51 -21.71
CA GLU A 67 -10.42 18.16 -20.42
C GLU A 67 -10.74 17.20 -19.26
N HIS A 68 -11.68 16.28 -19.47
CA HIS A 68 -12.01 15.27 -18.45
C HIS A 68 -10.84 14.36 -18.09
N LEU A 69 -9.96 14.05 -19.03
CA LEU A 69 -8.78 13.25 -18.78
C LEU A 69 -7.77 14.03 -17.92
N ASN A 70 -7.60 15.34 -18.20
CA ASN A 70 -6.74 16.21 -17.41
C ASN A 70 -7.24 16.32 -15.97
N TYR A 71 -8.53 16.55 -15.78
CA TYR A 71 -9.15 16.58 -14.46
C TYR A 71 -9.02 15.25 -13.71
N LEU A 72 -9.28 14.13 -14.40
CA LEU A 72 -9.17 12.80 -13.81
C LEU A 72 -7.74 12.50 -13.36
N TYR A 73 -6.76 12.76 -14.22
CA TYR A 73 -5.36 12.43 -13.93
C TYR A 73 -4.75 13.39 -12.91
N ASN A 74 -4.86 14.72 -13.16
CA ASN A 74 -4.20 15.72 -12.32
C ASN A 74 -4.84 15.88 -10.93
N GLY A 75 -6.12 15.55 -10.80
CA GLY A 75 -6.87 15.67 -9.54
C GLY A 75 -7.24 14.33 -8.93
N TRP A 76 -8.26 13.69 -9.47
CA TRP A 76 -8.93 12.55 -8.86
C TRP A 76 -8.04 11.32 -8.65
N LEU A 77 -7.30 10.88 -9.66
CA LEU A 77 -6.47 9.67 -9.56
C LEU A 77 -5.38 9.84 -8.51
N ARG A 78 -4.75 11.00 -8.44
CA ARG A 78 -3.70 11.30 -7.47
C ARG A 78 -4.26 11.35 -6.06
N TYR A 79 -5.37 12.03 -5.87
CA TYR A 79 -6.07 12.06 -4.60
C TYR A 79 -6.50 10.66 -4.15
N ALA A 80 -7.13 9.89 -5.04
CA ALA A 80 -7.60 8.54 -4.74
C ALA A 80 -6.44 7.60 -4.39
N THR A 81 -5.29 7.70 -5.06
CA THR A 81 -4.10 6.91 -4.76
C THR A 81 -3.53 7.27 -3.39
N ASP A 82 -3.38 8.56 -3.06
CA ASP A 82 -2.88 8.98 -1.74
C ASP A 82 -3.83 8.55 -0.62
N MET A 83 -5.12 8.78 -0.79
CA MET A 83 -6.14 8.40 0.20
C MET A 83 -6.31 6.88 0.31
N GLY A 84 -6.36 6.17 -0.82
CA GLY A 84 -6.46 4.72 -0.86
C GLY A 84 -5.29 4.05 -0.15
N SER A 85 -4.08 4.52 -0.40
CA SER A 85 -2.87 4.01 0.22
C SER A 85 -2.80 4.23 1.74
N ARG A 86 -3.56 5.18 2.29
CA ARG A 86 -3.56 5.51 3.73
C ARG A 86 -4.74 4.92 4.49
N TRP A 87 -5.94 5.00 3.92
CA TRP A 87 -7.18 4.85 4.65
C TRP A 87 -8.07 3.69 4.19
N ALA A 88 -7.88 3.18 2.98
CA ALA A 88 -8.74 2.13 2.45
C ALA A 88 -8.63 0.79 3.22
N ARG A 89 -7.53 0.56 3.93
CA ARG A 89 -7.19 -0.71 4.59
C ARG A 89 -7.28 -0.64 6.12
N VAL A 90 -8.32 -0.03 6.67
CA VAL A 90 -8.42 0.21 8.14
C VAL A 90 -8.64 -1.05 8.97
N ARG A 91 -9.21 -2.13 8.41
CA ARG A 91 -9.52 -3.35 9.16
C ARG A 91 -8.72 -4.57 8.74
N HIS A 92 -8.38 -4.65 7.48
CA HIS A 92 -7.86 -5.84 6.86
C HIS A 92 -6.82 -5.45 5.82
N ASN A 93 -5.58 -5.67 6.14
CA ASN A 93 -4.48 -5.36 5.24
C ASN A 93 -4.01 -6.67 4.59
N GLY A 94 -4.49 -6.94 3.36
CA GLY A 94 -3.90 -7.99 2.53
C GLY A 94 -2.48 -7.60 2.16
N TYR A 95 -1.54 -8.53 2.24
CA TYR A 95 -0.13 -8.25 1.90
C TYR A 95 0.00 -7.76 0.45
N ARG A 96 -0.63 -8.45 -0.51
CA ARG A 96 -0.64 -8.03 -1.91
C ARG A 96 -1.28 -6.66 -2.10
N ASP A 97 -2.34 -6.35 -1.34
CA ASP A 97 -3.03 -5.07 -1.40
C ASP A 97 -2.12 -3.92 -0.94
N MET A 98 -1.45 -4.09 0.20
CA MET A 98 -0.48 -3.10 0.69
C MET A 98 0.68 -2.91 -0.28
N THR A 99 1.13 -3.99 -0.91
CA THR A 99 2.21 -3.95 -1.90
C THR A 99 1.78 -3.19 -3.15
N SER A 100 0.59 -3.49 -3.68
CA SER A 100 0.04 -2.81 -4.86
C SER A 100 -0.26 -1.32 -4.59
N ASP A 101 -0.84 -1.00 -3.42
CA ASP A 101 -1.07 0.41 -3.03
C ASP A 101 0.26 1.18 -2.94
N THR A 102 1.32 0.51 -2.47
CA THR A 102 2.66 1.09 -2.36
C THR A 102 3.30 1.27 -3.74
N GLU A 103 3.13 0.31 -4.65
CA GLU A 103 3.59 0.41 -6.04
C GLU A 103 2.92 1.59 -6.76
N CYS A 104 1.59 1.72 -6.64
CA CYS A 104 0.85 2.84 -7.24
C CYS A 104 1.31 4.20 -6.68
N LEU A 105 1.69 4.24 -5.41
CA LEU A 105 2.18 5.47 -4.77
C LEU A 105 3.53 5.92 -5.35
N ALA A 106 4.32 5.02 -5.94
CA ALA A 106 5.63 5.35 -6.51
C ALA A 106 5.54 6.43 -7.59
N ALA A 107 4.48 6.42 -8.41
CA ALA A 107 4.26 7.44 -9.45
C ALA A 107 3.94 8.84 -8.91
N ILE A 108 3.58 8.95 -7.62
CA ILE A 108 3.17 10.22 -6.99
C ILE A 108 4.20 10.68 -5.96
N ASN A 109 4.68 9.77 -5.14
CA ASN A 109 5.64 10.03 -4.08
C ASN A 109 6.54 8.80 -3.85
N PRO A 110 7.57 8.63 -4.69
CA PRO A 110 8.43 7.43 -4.64
C PRO A 110 9.20 7.30 -3.32
N THR A 111 9.55 8.41 -2.66
CA THR A 111 10.21 8.39 -1.35
C THR A 111 9.28 7.79 -0.28
N LEU A 112 8.03 8.23 -0.23
CA LEU A 112 7.04 7.66 0.69
C LEU A 112 6.72 6.21 0.33
N ALA A 113 6.68 5.88 -0.96
CA ALA A 113 6.49 4.49 -1.41
C ALA A 113 7.62 3.59 -0.91
N TRP A 114 8.89 4.07 -0.95
CA TRP A 114 10.03 3.33 -0.41
C TRP A 114 9.91 3.05 1.09
N GLU A 115 9.60 4.07 1.89
CA GLU A 115 9.43 3.90 3.33
C GLU A 115 8.30 2.90 3.67
N ARG A 116 7.21 2.96 2.93
CA ARG A 116 6.11 2.00 3.07
C ARG A 116 6.49 0.60 2.63
N MET A 117 7.26 0.48 1.55
CA MET A 117 7.71 -0.82 1.06
C MET A 117 8.58 -1.54 2.09
N LYS A 118 9.49 -0.84 2.76
CA LYS A 118 10.27 -1.41 3.87
C LYS A 118 9.38 -1.95 4.98
N ARG A 119 8.32 -1.24 5.34
CA ARG A 119 7.34 -1.74 6.31
C ARG A 119 6.58 -2.97 5.80
N VAL A 120 6.21 -3.02 4.52
CA VAL A 120 5.56 -4.22 3.94
C VAL A 120 6.51 -5.41 3.96
N LEU A 121 7.78 -5.22 3.57
CA LEU A 121 8.81 -6.26 3.61
C LEU A 121 9.03 -6.80 5.03
N SER A 122 8.89 -5.98 6.07
CA SER A 122 9.08 -6.43 7.46
C SER A 122 8.06 -7.49 7.93
N TYR A 123 6.99 -7.70 7.20
CA TYR A 123 6.04 -8.79 7.45
C TYR A 123 6.41 -10.09 6.72
N GLN A 124 7.39 -10.08 5.82
CA GLN A 124 7.87 -11.28 5.14
C GLN A 124 8.62 -12.20 6.10
N TYR A 125 8.46 -13.51 5.94
CA TYR A 125 9.25 -14.50 6.66
C TYR A 125 10.62 -14.72 6.00
N GLU A 126 11.60 -15.11 6.80
CA GLU A 126 12.98 -15.32 6.35
C GLU A 126 13.12 -16.36 5.23
N ASN A 127 12.21 -17.33 5.15
CA ASN A 127 12.17 -18.31 4.07
C ASN A 127 11.68 -17.74 2.73
N GLY A 128 11.31 -16.47 2.68
CA GLY A 128 10.82 -15.78 1.49
C GLY A 128 9.30 -15.70 1.35
N TYR A 129 8.55 -16.45 2.17
CA TYR A 129 7.08 -16.42 2.16
C TYR A 129 6.53 -15.09 2.65
N ALA A 130 5.46 -14.61 2.02
CA ALA A 130 4.69 -13.44 2.45
C ALA A 130 3.30 -13.84 2.95
N PRO A 131 2.87 -13.35 4.13
CA PRO A 131 1.60 -13.74 4.74
C PRO A 131 0.39 -13.22 3.94
N ARG A 132 -0.79 -13.84 4.13
CA ARG A 132 -2.02 -13.41 3.45
C ARG A 132 -2.53 -12.07 3.94
N THR A 133 -2.52 -11.87 5.26
CA THR A 133 -3.25 -10.75 5.87
C THR A 133 -2.56 -10.28 7.14
N ILE A 134 -2.57 -8.97 7.35
CA ILE A 134 -2.14 -8.33 8.60
C ILE A 134 -3.33 -7.58 9.20
N ILE A 135 -3.70 -7.89 10.44
CA ILE A 135 -4.81 -7.27 11.16
C ILE A 135 -4.27 -6.66 12.45
N GLY A 136 -4.33 -5.32 12.59
CA GLY A 136 -3.84 -4.62 13.76
C GLY A 136 -2.36 -4.91 14.07
N GLY A 137 -1.53 -5.12 13.04
CA GLY A 137 -0.12 -5.49 13.16
C GLY A 137 0.13 -7.00 13.37
N ASN A 138 -0.90 -7.81 13.56
CA ASN A 138 -0.78 -9.25 13.73
C ASN A 138 -0.99 -9.97 12.41
N ILE A 139 -0.21 -11.00 12.14
CA ILE A 139 -0.34 -11.83 10.95
C ILE A 139 -1.46 -12.85 11.14
N ALA A 140 -2.43 -12.84 10.19
CA ALA A 140 -3.45 -13.86 10.03
C ALA A 140 -3.19 -14.59 8.72
N ASP A 141 -2.45 -15.68 8.80
CA ASP A 141 -2.02 -16.41 7.62
C ASP A 141 -3.04 -17.45 7.17
N ARG A 142 -3.22 -17.57 5.85
CA ARG A 142 -4.02 -18.60 5.19
C ARG A 142 -3.25 -19.34 4.10
N ASN A 143 -1.92 -19.20 4.09
CA ASN A 143 -1.02 -19.87 3.15
C ASN A 143 -1.36 -19.59 1.66
N PHE A 144 -1.56 -18.33 1.30
CA PHE A 144 -1.76 -17.91 -0.09
C PHE A 144 -0.42 -17.71 -0.78
N ALA A 145 -0.23 -18.36 -1.91
CA ALA A 145 1.07 -18.36 -2.58
C ALA A 145 1.38 -17.07 -3.32
N ASP A 146 0.37 -16.36 -3.84
CA ASP A 146 0.55 -15.17 -4.67
C ASP A 146 1.12 -13.96 -3.93
N ASN A 147 0.89 -13.84 -2.61
CA ASN A 147 1.40 -12.70 -1.85
C ASN A 147 2.91 -12.51 -1.99
N THR A 148 3.63 -13.60 -2.18
CA THR A 148 5.08 -13.63 -2.27
C THR A 148 5.61 -12.98 -3.55
N VAL A 149 4.87 -12.97 -4.67
CA VAL A 149 5.36 -12.45 -5.95
C VAL A 149 5.30 -10.93 -6.06
N TRP A 150 4.36 -10.30 -5.39
CA TRP A 150 4.04 -8.87 -5.57
C TRP A 150 5.15 -7.92 -5.10
N MET A 151 5.91 -8.29 -4.07
CA MET A 151 6.96 -7.43 -3.54
C MET A 151 8.05 -7.12 -4.56
N THR A 152 8.39 -8.09 -5.42
CA THR A 152 9.39 -7.87 -6.48
C THR A 152 8.91 -6.85 -7.49
N PHE A 153 7.63 -6.84 -7.85
CA PHE A 153 7.05 -5.86 -8.76
C PHE A 153 7.13 -4.46 -8.16
N ALA A 154 6.69 -4.30 -6.91
CA ALA A 154 6.70 -3.00 -6.24
C ALA A 154 8.12 -2.45 -6.04
N VAL A 155 9.05 -3.27 -5.55
CA VAL A 155 10.45 -2.84 -5.37
C VAL A 155 11.06 -2.42 -6.71
N HIS A 156 10.88 -3.21 -7.77
CA HIS A 156 11.38 -2.87 -9.10
C HIS A 156 10.84 -1.51 -9.59
N THR A 157 9.52 -1.29 -9.47
CA THR A 157 8.88 -0.04 -9.87
C THR A 157 9.42 1.15 -9.06
N ILE A 158 9.49 1.02 -7.73
CA ILE A 158 9.90 2.11 -6.84
C ILE A 158 11.37 2.49 -7.07
N ILE A 159 12.27 1.52 -7.23
CA ILE A 159 13.70 1.78 -7.48
C ILE A 159 13.89 2.47 -8.84
N ARG A 160 13.13 2.10 -9.86
CA ARG A 160 13.17 2.77 -11.16
C ARG A 160 12.71 4.23 -11.07
N GLU A 161 11.67 4.52 -10.32
CA GLU A 161 11.19 5.88 -10.09
C GLU A 161 12.19 6.73 -9.29
N LEU A 162 12.86 6.12 -8.31
CA LEU A 162 13.86 6.82 -7.50
C LEU A 162 15.21 6.99 -8.22
N GLY A 163 15.56 6.08 -9.14
CA GLY A 163 16.89 6.06 -9.77
C GLY A 163 18.04 5.80 -8.79
N LYS A 164 17.77 5.07 -7.68
CA LYS A 164 18.70 4.86 -6.56
C LYS A 164 18.86 3.37 -6.24
N PRO A 165 19.61 2.61 -7.05
CA PRO A 165 19.77 1.17 -6.82
C PRO A 165 20.47 0.82 -5.50
N GLU A 166 21.28 1.71 -4.94
CA GLU A 166 21.94 1.52 -3.64
C GLU A 166 20.97 1.29 -2.49
N LEU A 167 19.72 1.76 -2.60
CA LEU A 167 18.67 1.52 -1.61
C LEU A 167 18.33 0.03 -1.46
N LEU A 168 18.56 -0.78 -2.48
CA LEU A 168 18.38 -2.23 -2.43
C LEU A 168 19.27 -2.92 -1.38
N LEU A 169 20.33 -2.26 -0.94
CA LEU A 169 21.23 -2.74 0.12
C LEU A 169 20.78 -2.34 1.52
N GLU A 170 19.74 -1.50 1.67
CA GLU A 170 19.18 -1.18 2.99
C GLU A 170 18.67 -2.44 3.68
N GLU A 171 18.98 -2.55 4.98
CA GLU A 171 18.54 -3.68 5.79
C GLU A 171 17.10 -3.51 6.26
N VAL A 172 16.32 -4.57 6.14
CA VAL A 172 14.96 -4.69 6.66
C VAL A 172 14.86 -5.97 7.49
N ARG A 173 14.19 -5.90 8.62
CA ARG A 173 13.99 -7.05 9.50
C ARG A 173 12.90 -7.95 8.92
N PHE A 174 13.15 -9.27 8.88
CA PHE A 174 12.12 -10.27 8.64
C PHE A 174 11.19 -10.42 9.84
N ASN A 175 9.96 -10.84 9.60
CA ASN A 175 8.96 -11.01 10.67
C ASN A 175 9.42 -11.97 11.79
N ASN A 176 10.21 -12.97 11.47
CA ASN A 176 10.74 -13.97 12.40
C ASN A 176 12.16 -13.68 12.93
N GLY A 177 12.67 -12.46 12.75
CA GLY A 177 13.69 -11.92 13.62
C GLY A 177 15.06 -11.60 13.05
N SER A 178 15.50 -12.20 11.94
CA SER A 178 16.75 -11.81 11.25
C SER A 178 16.57 -10.54 10.41
N CYS A 179 17.68 -9.93 9.97
CA CYS A 179 17.70 -8.86 9.00
C CYS A 179 18.26 -9.35 7.67
N GLY A 180 17.85 -8.72 6.59
CA GLY A 180 18.40 -8.91 5.26
C GLY A 180 18.25 -7.65 4.45
N SER A 181 19.04 -7.49 3.39
CA SER A 181 18.86 -6.38 2.47
C SER A 181 17.52 -6.48 1.72
N VAL A 182 17.00 -5.36 1.23
CA VAL A 182 15.80 -5.38 0.37
C VAL A 182 16.01 -6.33 -0.81
N TYR A 183 17.20 -6.34 -1.40
CA TYR A 183 17.56 -7.33 -2.44
C TYR A 183 17.38 -8.77 -1.97
N GLU A 184 17.84 -9.10 -0.76
CA GLU A 184 17.63 -10.44 -0.20
C GLU A 184 16.15 -10.77 0.01
N HIS A 185 15.33 -9.82 0.46
CA HIS A 185 13.89 -10.00 0.60
C HIS A 185 13.24 -10.44 -0.72
N ILE A 186 13.50 -9.72 -1.81
CA ILE A 186 12.91 -10.05 -3.13
C ILE A 186 13.54 -11.31 -3.73
N ARG A 187 14.83 -11.54 -3.56
CA ARG A 187 15.50 -12.79 -4.01
C ARG A 187 14.88 -14.00 -3.33
N ARG A 188 14.74 -13.96 -1.99
CA ARG A 188 14.15 -15.07 -1.22
C ARG A 188 12.69 -15.31 -1.60
N SER A 189 11.93 -14.27 -1.99
CA SER A 189 10.56 -14.45 -2.47
C SER A 189 10.50 -15.23 -3.79
N VAL A 190 11.39 -14.93 -4.73
CA VAL A 190 11.48 -15.63 -6.01
C VAL A 190 11.96 -17.05 -5.80
N ASP A 191 12.97 -17.27 -4.94
CA ASP A 191 13.49 -18.60 -4.57
C ASP A 191 12.43 -19.45 -3.87
N TYR A 192 11.62 -18.85 -3.00
CA TYR A 192 10.51 -19.55 -2.33
C TYR A 192 9.55 -20.17 -3.33
N LEU A 193 9.07 -19.40 -4.29
CA LEU A 193 8.14 -19.89 -5.32
C LEU A 193 8.80 -20.92 -6.23
N TYR A 194 10.08 -20.79 -6.55
CA TYR A 194 10.84 -21.77 -7.30
C TYR A 194 10.91 -23.12 -6.58
N ASN A 195 11.21 -23.10 -5.29
CA ASN A 195 11.35 -24.32 -4.49
C ASN A 195 10.00 -25.01 -4.21
N PHE A 196 8.88 -24.32 -4.37
CA PHE A 196 7.53 -24.86 -4.15
C PHE A 196 6.76 -25.14 -5.45
N GLN A 197 7.46 -25.59 -6.48
CA GLN A 197 6.83 -26.10 -7.70
C GLN A 197 6.11 -27.42 -7.46
N GLY A 198 5.06 -27.63 -8.21
CA GLY A 198 4.25 -28.84 -8.22
C GLY A 198 4.29 -29.55 -9.57
N LEU A 199 3.13 -30.07 -9.98
CA LEU A 199 2.98 -30.75 -11.27
C LEU A 199 3.41 -29.86 -12.44
N TYR A 200 4.09 -30.43 -13.39
CA TYR A 200 4.56 -29.76 -14.63
C TYR A 200 5.54 -28.60 -14.40
N GLY A 201 6.17 -28.52 -13.23
CA GLY A 201 7.06 -27.40 -12.90
C GLY A 201 6.32 -26.08 -12.64
N LEU A 202 4.99 -26.10 -12.45
CA LEU A 202 4.19 -24.93 -12.14
C LEU A 202 4.17 -24.66 -10.63
N VAL A 203 4.04 -23.38 -10.25
CA VAL A 203 3.98 -22.96 -8.84
C VAL A 203 2.69 -23.50 -8.18
N ARG A 204 2.81 -24.04 -6.97
CA ARG A 204 1.68 -24.55 -6.19
C ARG A 204 0.79 -23.39 -5.72
N ILE A 205 -0.53 -23.62 -5.79
CA ILE A 205 -1.53 -22.61 -5.40
C ILE A 205 -1.74 -22.51 -3.88
N TRP A 206 -1.46 -23.59 -3.13
CA TRP A 206 -1.70 -23.68 -1.69
C TRP A 206 -3.15 -23.32 -1.30
N GLY A 207 -3.33 -22.39 -0.34
CA GLY A 207 -4.64 -21.91 0.10
C GLY A 207 -5.36 -21.01 -0.90
N GLY A 208 -4.65 -20.51 -1.91
CA GLY A 208 -5.19 -19.66 -2.96
C GLY A 208 -4.13 -18.86 -3.69
N ASP A 209 -4.54 -18.18 -4.75
CA ASP A 209 -3.75 -17.19 -5.48
C ASP A 209 -4.54 -15.88 -5.62
N TRP A 210 -4.18 -15.05 -6.59
CA TRP A 210 -4.85 -13.77 -6.86
C TRP A 210 -6.36 -13.93 -7.13
N ASN A 211 -6.78 -15.06 -7.71
CA ASN A 211 -8.19 -15.36 -7.90
C ASN A 211 -8.76 -16.03 -6.63
N ASP A 212 -9.39 -15.26 -5.77
CA ASP A 212 -9.98 -15.73 -4.51
C ASP A 212 -11.08 -16.79 -4.70
N CYS A 213 -11.61 -16.98 -5.92
CA CYS A 213 -12.62 -17.99 -6.22
C CYS A 213 -12.05 -19.41 -6.31
N VAL A 214 -10.73 -19.58 -6.43
CA VAL A 214 -10.07 -20.90 -6.58
C VAL A 214 -9.37 -21.37 -5.31
N ASN A 215 -9.73 -20.83 -4.15
CA ASN A 215 -9.09 -21.11 -2.87
C ASN A 215 -9.05 -22.59 -2.48
N TYR A 216 -10.01 -23.39 -2.95
CA TYR A 216 -10.08 -24.82 -2.65
C TYR A 216 -9.24 -25.70 -3.59
N ALA A 217 -8.77 -25.17 -4.71
CA ALA A 217 -8.02 -25.95 -5.71
C ALA A 217 -6.70 -26.51 -5.16
N GLY A 218 -6.12 -25.85 -4.17
CA GLY A 218 -4.84 -26.22 -3.55
C GLY A 218 -4.93 -27.03 -2.27
N LEU A 219 -6.13 -27.33 -1.71
CA LEU A 219 -6.30 -27.95 -0.39
C LEU A 219 -5.61 -29.32 -0.25
N GLY A 220 -5.49 -30.09 -1.32
CA GLY A 220 -4.75 -31.35 -1.33
C GLY A 220 -3.22 -31.19 -1.52
N GLY A 221 -2.70 -29.96 -1.56
CA GLY A 221 -1.28 -29.67 -1.77
C GLY A 221 -0.76 -29.96 -3.19
N LYS A 222 -1.63 -30.38 -4.13
CA LYS A 222 -1.27 -30.77 -5.50
C LYS A 222 -1.65 -29.73 -6.54
N GLY A 223 -2.59 -28.82 -6.23
CA GLY A 223 -3.04 -27.79 -7.14
C GLY A 223 -1.92 -26.83 -7.51
N VAL A 224 -1.86 -26.45 -8.79
CA VAL A 224 -0.89 -25.51 -9.33
C VAL A 224 -1.60 -24.33 -10.02
N SER A 225 -0.95 -23.18 -10.04
CA SER A 225 -1.48 -21.97 -10.66
C SER A 225 -0.64 -21.59 -11.89
N VAL A 226 -1.29 -21.61 -13.06
CA VAL A 226 -0.69 -21.11 -14.30
C VAL A 226 -0.45 -19.60 -14.20
N TRP A 227 -1.43 -18.85 -13.68
CA TRP A 227 -1.32 -17.41 -13.49
C TRP A 227 -0.10 -17.06 -12.61
N LEU A 228 0.01 -17.69 -11.44
CA LEU A 228 1.11 -17.43 -10.50
C LEU A 228 2.47 -17.83 -11.10
N SER A 229 2.51 -18.90 -11.90
CA SER A 229 3.73 -19.32 -12.60
C SER A 229 4.20 -18.27 -13.61
N ILE A 230 3.28 -17.63 -14.35
CA ILE A 230 3.58 -16.53 -15.26
C ILE A 230 4.05 -15.30 -14.47
N ALA A 231 3.37 -14.96 -13.39
CA ALA A 231 3.75 -13.86 -12.51
C ALA A 231 5.15 -14.09 -11.89
N TRP A 232 5.45 -15.32 -11.48
CA TRP A 232 6.77 -15.69 -10.99
C TRP A 232 7.86 -15.53 -12.05
N VAL A 233 7.62 -15.95 -13.30
CA VAL A 233 8.58 -15.74 -14.41
C VAL A 233 8.86 -14.24 -14.60
N ARG A 234 7.82 -13.40 -14.52
CA ARG A 234 7.99 -11.95 -14.58
C ARG A 234 8.84 -11.45 -13.41
N ALA A 235 8.56 -11.88 -12.18
CA ALA A 235 9.34 -11.49 -11.00
C ALA A 235 10.80 -11.93 -11.10
N ALA A 236 11.07 -13.13 -11.62
CA ALA A 236 12.43 -13.62 -11.83
C ALA A 236 13.20 -12.77 -12.86
N LYS A 237 12.54 -12.32 -13.93
CA LYS A 237 13.14 -11.39 -14.91
C LYS A 237 13.44 -10.03 -14.29
N MET A 238 12.50 -9.47 -13.51
CA MET A 238 12.72 -8.22 -12.80
C MET A 238 13.84 -8.33 -11.76
N LEU A 239 13.94 -9.47 -11.06
CA LEU A 239 15.05 -9.72 -10.13
C LEU A 239 16.40 -9.76 -10.86
N ALA A 240 16.46 -10.33 -12.06
CA ALA A 240 17.68 -10.32 -12.88
C ALA A 240 18.06 -8.88 -13.28
N GLU A 241 17.09 -8.08 -13.73
CA GLU A 241 17.34 -6.66 -14.02
C GLU A 241 17.82 -5.89 -12.77
N ILE A 242 17.24 -6.14 -11.60
CA ILE A 242 17.66 -5.55 -10.33
C ILE A 242 19.09 -5.97 -9.95
N ALA A 243 19.45 -7.23 -10.22
CA ALA A 243 20.83 -7.71 -9.98
C ALA A 243 21.87 -7.00 -10.87
N ASP A 244 21.47 -6.64 -12.09
CA ASP A 244 22.32 -5.89 -13.02
C ASP A 244 22.50 -4.42 -12.58
N TRP A 245 21.65 -3.89 -11.71
CA TRP A 245 21.78 -2.51 -11.19
C TRP A 245 22.75 -2.40 -10.00
N LEU A 246 23.06 -3.53 -9.33
CA LEU A 246 23.99 -3.63 -8.19
C LEU A 246 25.40 -3.99 -8.62
#